data_b7d3a13230fc115b5fdd034e426a30db
#
_entry.id   b7d3a13230fc115b5fdd034e426a30db
#
_cell.length_a   1.000
_cell.length_b   1.000
_cell.length_c   1.000
_cell.angle_alpha   90.00
_cell.angle_beta   90.00
_cell.angle_gamma   90.00
#
_symmetry.space_group_name_H-M   'P 1'
#
loop_
_entity.id
_entity.type
_entity.pdbx_description
1 polymer ?
#
loop_
_entity_poly.entity_id
_entity_poly.type
_entity_poly.pdbx_seq_one_letter_code
_entity_poly.pdbx_strand_id
1 'polypeptide(L)'
;PKPSSAASDVYKRQTSNRIKSTPFSSRNEKAGVKKHSVYNNTLIPTIFKSLKSDYLHLIKHVQLWDVCAQKVIEVKGNKALGIIKYLFCRDFTKVTPGRAYYAPIVNFEGGLLNDPVVFCINEEHFLISLSDSDLFNWASAINHTKEFFVEVNETDIITMAIQGPKSEQTMLKIFGEEIKSLKSFNFKNFVFNNENIIISKTGFSKQSGYEILLSNPNNGTLLWDLIIKKGEEFNIRVGCPNMIERVESKLLSYGNEMTNKDFPQDCGLGKYCNLESDYDFIGKTALLKKEEIGFNKTIYQIQFDFEEKTKPLFYSNLPIFKKEQVIGKATSIVWSPKFSKYIGFFIANKDVKHDLESHHILNKVKFEMYEIN
;
A
#
# COMPACT_ATOMS: atom_id res chain seq x y z
N PRO A 1 -35.99 13.66 -24.83
CA PRO A 1 -36.11 14.09 -23.43
C PRO A 1 -34.80 14.68 -22.97
N LYS A 2 -34.82 15.89 -22.38
CA LYS A 2 -33.65 16.45 -21.70
C LYS A 2 -33.16 15.47 -20.64
N PRO A 3 -31.84 15.18 -20.53
CA PRO A 3 -31.34 14.42 -19.40
C PRO A 3 -31.75 15.17 -18.13
N SER A 4 -32.42 14.49 -17.22
CA SER A 4 -32.88 15.09 -15.98
C SER A 4 -31.65 15.57 -15.19
N SER A 5 -31.74 16.74 -14.59
CA SER A 5 -30.77 17.30 -13.65
C SER A 5 -30.54 16.37 -12.41
N ALA A 6 -31.32 15.30 -12.28
CA ALA A 6 -31.18 14.26 -11.26
C ALA A 6 -29.92 13.38 -11.47
N ALA A 7 -29.29 13.34 -12.64
CA ALA A 7 -28.10 12.51 -12.86
C ALA A 7 -26.83 13.07 -12.21
N SER A 8 -26.79 14.34 -11.83
CA SER A 8 -25.66 14.96 -11.12
C SER A 8 -25.75 14.87 -9.60
N ASP A 9 -26.93 14.51 -9.05
CA ASP A 9 -27.21 14.45 -7.60
C ASP A 9 -27.17 13.03 -7.02
N VAL A 10 -26.92 12.01 -7.85
CA VAL A 10 -27.12 10.59 -7.48
C VAL A 10 -26.07 10.05 -6.52
N TYR A 11 -24.97 10.76 -6.30
CA TYR A 11 -23.95 10.31 -5.35
C TYR A 11 -23.68 11.33 -4.23
N LYS A 12 -24.75 11.92 -3.67
CA LYS A 12 -24.62 12.50 -2.35
C LYS A 12 -24.28 11.37 -1.40
N ARG A 13 -23.08 11.47 -0.81
CA ARG A 13 -22.53 10.55 0.18
C ARG A 13 -23.60 10.25 1.22
N GLN A 14 -24.13 9.02 1.24
CA GLN A 14 -24.96 8.57 2.34
C GLN A 14 -24.10 8.57 3.61
N THR A 15 -24.56 9.27 4.65
CA THR A 15 -23.97 9.17 5.97
C THR A 15 -24.14 7.73 6.45
N SER A 16 -23.02 7.04 6.71
CA SER A 16 -23.03 5.67 7.22
C SER A 16 -21.94 5.56 8.28
N ASN A 17 -22.30 5.02 9.43
CA ASN A 17 -21.34 4.69 10.49
C ASN A 17 -20.34 3.58 10.08
N ARG A 18 -20.58 2.92 8.94
CA ARG A 18 -19.67 1.90 8.39
C ARG A 18 -18.44 2.49 7.71
N ILE A 19 -18.50 3.77 7.29
CA ILE A 19 -17.40 4.46 6.61
C ILE A 19 -17.00 5.64 7.46
N LYS A 20 -15.74 5.60 7.91
CA LYS A 20 -15.18 6.63 8.78
C LYS A 20 -14.51 7.75 7.97
N SER A 21 -14.59 8.95 8.50
CA SER A 21 -13.72 10.08 8.09
C SER A 21 -12.46 10.07 8.95
N THR A 22 -11.46 10.87 8.54
CA THR A 22 -10.21 11.05 9.25
C THR A 22 -10.14 12.43 9.89
N PRO A 23 -9.21 12.70 10.82
CA PRO A 23 -8.98 14.03 11.34
C PRO A 23 -8.57 15.05 10.25
N PHE A 24 -8.11 14.58 9.09
CA PHE A 24 -7.67 15.43 7.97
C PHE A 24 -8.76 15.63 6.90
N SER A 25 -9.94 15.03 7.03
CA SER A 25 -11.01 15.08 6.01
C SER A 25 -11.38 16.51 5.62
N SER A 26 -11.52 17.44 6.59
CA SER A 26 -11.82 18.85 6.29
C SER A 26 -10.69 19.57 5.52
N ARG A 27 -9.44 19.14 5.74
CA ARG A 27 -8.27 19.67 5.03
C ARG A 27 -8.19 19.13 3.61
N ASN A 28 -8.56 17.89 3.40
CA ASN A 28 -8.70 17.28 2.07
C ASN A 28 -9.79 17.98 1.26
N GLU A 29 -10.93 18.29 1.88
CA GLU A 29 -12.03 19.04 1.25
C GLU A 29 -11.60 20.46 0.85
N LYS A 30 -10.95 21.19 1.77
CA LYS A 30 -10.40 22.54 1.48
C LYS A 30 -9.35 22.51 0.36
N ALA A 31 -8.57 21.44 0.25
CA ALA A 31 -7.60 21.24 -0.82
C ALA A 31 -8.23 20.84 -2.16
N GLY A 32 -9.54 20.59 -2.19
CA GLY A 32 -10.30 20.30 -3.40
C GLY A 32 -10.23 18.84 -3.84
N VAL A 33 -10.29 17.89 -2.89
CA VAL A 33 -10.37 16.46 -3.20
C VAL A 33 -11.59 16.17 -4.07
N LYS A 34 -11.37 15.44 -5.17
CA LYS A 34 -12.42 15.12 -6.15
C LYS A 34 -12.93 13.68 -6.03
N LYS A 35 -12.07 12.75 -5.61
CA LYS A 35 -12.43 11.34 -5.51
C LYS A 35 -11.83 10.70 -4.27
N HIS A 36 -12.58 9.76 -3.72
CA HIS A 36 -12.16 8.89 -2.62
C HIS A 36 -12.34 7.43 -3.01
N SER A 37 -11.59 6.57 -2.34
CA SER A 37 -11.87 5.14 -2.21
C SER A 37 -12.20 4.81 -0.76
N VAL A 38 -12.63 3.59 -0.50
CA VAL A 38 -12.76 3.04 0.84
C VAL A 38 -11.64 2.05 1.07
N TYR A 39 -10.96 2.19 2.20
CA TYR A 39 -9.84 1.35 2.59
C TYR A 39 -9.92 1.16 4.11
N ASN A 40 -9.95 -0.07 4.61
CA ASN A 40 -10.20 -0.36 6.03
C ASN A 40 -11.40 0.42 6.63
N ASN A 41 -12.54 0.43 5.91
CA ASN A 41 -13.74 1.18 6.28
C ASN A 41 -13.54 2.69 6.47
N THR A 42 -12.49 3.26 5.91
CA THR A 42 -12.14 4.67 6.01
C THR A 42 -12.01 5.29 4.62
N LEU A 43 -12.42 6.55 4.48
CA LEU A 43 -12.25 7.27 3.22
C LEU A 43 -10.79 7.64 3.03
N ILE A 44 -10.22 7.25 1.88
CA ILE A 44 -8.90 7.68 1.45
C ILE A 44 -9.02 8.52 0.18
N PRO A 45 -8.40 9.72 0.11
CA PRO A 45 -8.33 10.49 -1.12
C PRO A 45 -7.62 9.73 -2.23
N THR A 46 -8.11 9.89 -3.48
CA THR A 46 -7.51 9.26 -4.65
C THR A 46 -7.22 10.22 -5.81
N ILE A 47 -7.88 11.37 -5.87
CA ILE A 47 -7.64 12.41 -6.87
C ILE A 47 -7.97 13.78 -6.27
N PHE A 48 -7.06 14.75 -6.43
CA PHE A 48 -7.28 16.16 -6.12
C PHE A 48 -7.54 17.00 -7.39
N LYS A 49 -6.59 17.14 -8.30
CA LYS A 49 -6.78 17.87 -9.57
C LYS A 49 -7.17 16.93 -10.71
N SER A 50 -6.29 16.05 -11.05
CA SER A 50 -6.48 14.95 -11.98
C SER A 50 -5.36 13.94 -11.73
N LEU A 51 -5.59 12.67 -12.08
CA LEU A 51 -4.61 11.60 -11.89
C LEU A 51 -3.22 11.98 -12.47
N LYS A 52 -3.20 12.53 -13.71
CA LYS A 52 -1.97 12.98 -14.38
C LYS A 52 -1.34 14.21 -13.70
N SER A 53 -2.15 15.21 -13.32
CA SER A 53 -1.63 16.43 -12.67
C SER A 53 -1.04 16.13 -11.30
N ASP A 54 -1.70 15.26 -10.52
CA ASP A 54 -1.27 14.86 -9.19
C ASP A 54 0.02 14.02 -9.29
N TYR A 55 0.11 13.12 -10.28
CA TYR A 55 1.33 12.38 -10.62
C TYR A 55 2.51 13.29 -10.96
N LEU A 56 2.32 14.24 -11.92
CA LEU A 56 3.38 15.14 -12.36
C LEU A 56 3.88 16.04 -11.23
N HIS A 57 3.00 16.39 -10.30
CA HIS A 57 3.39 17.13 -9.11
C HIS A 57 4.19 16.28 -8.13
N LEU A 58 3.75 15.04 -7.86
CA LEU A 58 4.41 14.11 -6.95
C LEU A 58 5.87 13.83 -7.34
N ILE A 59 6.12 13.58 -8.62
CA ILE A 59 7.49 13.24 -9.09
C ILE A 59 8.44 14.45 -9.17
N LYS A 60 7.95 15.68 -8.99
CA LYS A 60 8.75 16.92 -9.09
C LYS A 60 8.90 17.68 -7.77
N HIS A 61 7.91 17.56 -6.90
CA HIS A 61 7.78 18.40 -5.71
C HIS A 61 7.59 17.55 -4.44
N VAL A 62 6.68 17.95 -3.59
CA VAL A 62 6.31 17.24 -2.36
C VAL A 62 4.80 17.30 -2.17
N GLN A 63 4.25 16.22 -1.65
CA GLN A 63 2.83 16.11 -1.29
C GLN A 63 2.68 15.64 0.15
N LEU A 64 1.65 16.12 0.82
CA LEU A 64 1.21 15.63 2.12
C LEU A 64 -0.08 14.83 1.93
N TRP A 65 -0.08 13.59 2.40
CA TRP A 65 -1.16 12.61 2.19
C TRP A 65 -1.84 12.25 3.51
N ASP A 66 -3.16 12.21 3.50
CA ASP A 66 -3.96 11.56 4.52
C ASP A 66 -4.01 10.06 4.23
N VAL A 67 -3.30 9.29 5.01
CA VAL A 67 -3.24 7.82 4.91
C VAL A 67 -3.74 7.14 6.20
N CYS A 68 -4.61 7.81 6.97
CA CYS A 68 -5.23 7.24 8.19
C CYS A 68 -6.09 5.99 7.91
N ALA A 69 -6.40 5.72 6.65
CA ALA A 69 -7.03 4.46 6.25
C ALA A 69 -6.12 3.24 6.44
N GLN A 70 -4.80 3.44 6.57
CA GLN A 70 -3.85 2.43 7.03
C GLN A 70 -3.98 2.31 8.55
N LYS A 71 -4.82 1.39 9.00
CA LYS A 71 -4.97 1.11 10.42
C LYS A 71 -3.68 0.55 11.00
N VAL A 72 -3.47 0.79 12.28
CA VAL A 72 -2.31 0.27 13.02
C VAL A 72 -2.79 -0.64 14.13
N ILE A 73 -2.27 -1.87 14.17
CA ILE A 73 -2.44 -2.81 15.27
C ILE A 73 -1.20 -2.74 16.15
N GLU A 74 -1.40 -2.72 17.46
CA GLU A 74 -0.34 -2.86 18.47
C GLU A 74 -0.32 -4.30 18.98
N VAL A 75 0.88 -4.87 19.09
CA VAL A 75 1.14 -6.16 19.73
C VAL A 75 2.17 -5.95 20.82
N LYS A 76 1.79 -6.24 22.09
CA LYS A 76 2.63 -5.94 23.25
C LYS A 76 2.59 -7.05 24.29
N GLY A 77 3.75 -7.35 24.87
CA GLY A 77 3.93 -8.34 25.92
C GLY A 77 5.18 -9.21 25.73
N ASN A 78 5.52 -10.01 26.71
CA ASN A 78 6.74 -10.81 26.74
C ASN A 78 6.83 -11.90 25.66
N LYS A 79 5.70 -12.26 25.03
CA LYS A 79 5.65 -13.20 23.88
C LYS A 79 5.33 -12.49 22.55
N ALA A 80 5.45 -11.15 22.48
CA ALA A 80 5.11 -10.40 21.27
C ALA A 80 5.95 -10.84 20.06
N LEU A 81 7.25 -11.02 20.22
CA LEU A 81 8.10 -11.56 19.14
C LEU A 81 7.67 -12.97 18.72
N GLY A 82 7.18 -13.79 19.65
CA GLY A 82 6.67 -15.13 19.36
C GLY A 82 5.46 -15.13 18.44
N ILE A 83 4.46 -14.31 18.74
CA ILE A 83 3.28 -14.20 17.85
C ILE A 83 3.64 -13.54 16.52
N ILE A 84 4.55 -12.56 16.47
CA ILE A 84 5.03 -11.97 15.20
C ILE A 84 5.70 -13.03 14.33
N LYS A 85 6.58 -13.86 14.88
CA LYS A 85 7.17 -14.99 14.15
C LYS A 85 6.12 -15.97 13.61
N TYR A 86 5.05 -16.20 14.38
CA TYR A 86 4.02 -17.16 13.98
C TYR A 86 3.04 -16.60 12.93
N LEU A 87 2.75 -15.29 12.98
CA LEU A 87 1.82 -14.65 12.05
C LEU A 87 2.42 -14.42 10.65
N PHE A 88 3.73 -14.18 10.55
CA PHE A 88 4.36 -13.71 9.33
C PHE A 88 5.30 -14.74 8.71
N CYS A 89 5.29 -14.85 7.39
CA CYS A 89 6.22 -15.70 6.67
C CYS A 89 7.65 -15.12 6.57
N ARG A 90 7.83 -13.86 6.94
CA ARG A 90 9.15 -13.21 6.98
C ARG A 90 9.96 -13.69 8.18
N ASP A 91 11.29 -13.74 8.00
CA ASP A 91 12.22 -14.01 9.09
C ASP A 91 12.26 -12.86 10.10
N PHE A 92 11.88 -13.17 11.35
CA PHE A 92 11.94 -12.31 12.52
C PHE A 92 12.86 -12.87 13.61
N THR A 93 13.82 -13.74 13.28
CA THR A 93 14.81 -14.24 14.24
C THR A 93 15.71 -13.13 14.74
N LYS A 94 16.02 -12.15 13.89
CA LYS A 94 16.85 -10.99 14.22
C LYS A 94 16.07 -9.71 13.96
N VAL A 95 15.39 -9.21 14.99
CA VAL A 95 14.73 -7.93 14.95
C VAL A 95 15.62 -6.82 15.50
N THR A 96 15.44 -5.62 15.02
CA THR A 96 16.22 -4.45 15.46
C THR A 96 15.24 -3.34 15.85
N PRO A 97 15.25 -2.86 17.10
CA PRO A 97 14.48 -1.69 17.50
C PRO A 97 14.75 -0.48 16.58
N GLY A 98 13.71 0.26 16.23
CA GLY A 98 13.80 1.38 15.29
C GLY A 98 13.80 0.97 13.80
N ARG A 99 13.58 -0.31 13.49
CA ARG A 99 13.45 -0.80 12.12
C ARG A 99 12.03 -1.23 11.80
N ALA A 100 11.59 -0.89 10.58
CA ALA A 100 10.34 -1.35 9.98
C ALA A 100 10.61 -2.49 8.98
N TYR A 101 9.66 -3.42 8.86
CA TYR A 101 9.78 -4.61 8.04
C TYR A 101 8.53 -4.75 7.17
N TYR A 102 8.68 -4.72 5.85
CA TYR A 102 7.60 -5.15 4.95
C TYR A 102 7.46 -6.66 5.06
N ALA A 103 6.31 -7.15 5.48
CA ALA A 103 6.14 -8.55 5.88
C ALA A 103 4.80 -9.10 5.40
N PRO A 104 4.79 -9.89 4.30
CA PRO A 104 3.58 -10.59 3.89
C PRO A 104 3.07 -11.53 4.97
N ILE A 105 1.75 -11.62 5.08
CA ILE A 105 1.04 -12.56 5.94
C ILE A 105 0.15 -13.46 5.09
N VAL A 106 0.11 -14.74 5.40
CA VAL A 106 -0.65 -15.74 4.65
C VAL A 106 -1.62 -16.50 5.56
N ASN A 107 -2.65 -17.09 4.96
CA ASN A 107 -3.54 -18.01 5.64
C ASN A 107 -2.93 -19.44 5.76
N PHE A 108 -3.65 -20.36 6.36
CA PHE A 108 -3.17 -21.75 6.54
C PHE A 108 -2.95 -22.49 5.21
N GLU A 109 -3.60 -22.08 4.13
CA GLU A 109 -3.43 -22.60 2.77
C GLU A 109 -2.30 -21.93 1.99
N GLY A 110 -1.60 -20.95 2.61
CA GLY A 110 -0.49 -20.20 2.00
C GLY A 110 -0.91 -19.02 1.15
N GLY A 111 -2.21 -18.72 1.04
CA GLY A 111 -2.73 -17.55 0.31
C GLY A 111 -2.53 -16.25 1.09
N LEU A 112 -2.20 -15.15 0.38
CA LEU A 112 -1.97 -13.85 0.99
C LEU A 112 -3.20 -13.31 1.72
N LEU A 113 -3.03 -12.78 2.92
CA LEU A 113 -4.06 -12.09 3.70
C LEU A 113 -3.83 -10.59 3.79
N ASN A 114 -2.58 -10.17 3.80
CA ASN A 114 -2.16 -8.77 3.89
C ASN A 114 -0.67 -8.66 3.55
N ASP A 115 -0.19 -7.44 3.33
CA ASP A 115 1.21 -7.11 3.09
C ASP A 115 1.66 -5.90 3.92
N PRO A 116 1.54 -5.97 5.26
CA PRO A 116 1.75 -4.84 6.14
C PRO A 116 3.22 -4.46 6.31
N VAL A 117 3.42 -3.31 6.96
CA VAL A 117 4.72 -2.90 7.50
C VAL A 117 4.71 -3.09 9.01
N VAL A 118 5.64 -3.89 9.53
CA VAL A 118 5.82 -4.20 10.95
C VAL A 118 6.94 -3.32 11.51
N PHE A 119 6.61 -2.47 12.49
CA PHE A 119 7.55 -1.61 13.19
C PHE A 119 8.01 -2.30 14.48
N CYS A 120 9.30 -2.55 14.63
CA CYS A 120 9.88 -3.11 15.84
C CYS A 120 10.25 -1.99 16.82
N ILE A 121 9.39 -1.74 17.82
CA ILE A 121 9.73 -0.82 18.92
C ILE A 121 10.78 -1.49 19.82
N ASN A 122 10.54 -2.73 20.20
CA ASN A 122 11.47 -3.67 20.85
C ASN A 122 10.90 -5.09 20.68
N GLU A 123 11.53 -6.11 21.27
CA GLU A 123 11.09 -7.51 21.14
C GLU A 123 9.75 -7.82 21.83
N GLU A 124 9.31 -6.96 22.73
CA GLU A 124 8.03 -7.07 23.44
C GLU A 124 6.96 -6.10 22.92
N HIS A 125 7.28 -5.30 21.87
CA HIS A 125 6.38 -4.28 21.39
C HIS A 125 6.52 -4.02 19.88
N PHE A 126 5.46 -4.27 19.14
CA PHE A 126 5.38 -4.07 17.69
C PHE A 126 4.15 -3.26 17.31
N LEU A 127 4.29 -2.42 16.28
CA LEU A 127 3.16 -1.81 15.58
C LEU A 127 3.08 -2.38 14.17
N ILE A 128 1.88 -2.67 13.70
CA ILE A 128 1.63 -3.27 12.39
C ILE A 128 0.73 -2.34 11.60
N SER A 129 1.28 -1.66 10.59
CA SER A 129 0.53 -0.79 9.68
C SER A 129 -0.03 -1.62 8.53
N LEU A 130 -1.36 -1.67 8.40
CA LEU A 130 -2.10 -2.62 7.59
C LEU A 130 -2.40 -2.12 6.18
N SER A 131 -2.34 -3.04 5.24
CA SER A 131 -3.11 -2.96 3.99
C SER A 131 -4.61 -3.25 4.24
N ASP A 132 -5.45 -3.19 3.20
CA ASP A 132 -6.91 -3.30 3.30
C ASP A 132 -7.37 -4.73 3.64
N SER A 133 -7.35 -5.08 4.91
CA SER A 133 -7.97 -6.32 5.43
C SER A 133 -8.14 -6.29 6.94
N ASP A 134 -9.01 -7.16 7.47
CA ASP A 134 -9.28 -7.30 8.90
C ASP A 134 -8.25 -8.21 9.59
N LEU A 135 -7.01 -7.73 9.70
CA LEU A 135 -5.93 -8.46 10.35
C LEU A 135 -6.05 -8.46 11.88
N PHE A 136 -6.75 -7.49 12.46
CA PHE A 136 -6.94 -7.42 13.92
C PHE A 136 -7.65 -8.68 14.45
N ASN A 137 -8.79 -9.05 13.87
CA ASN A 137 -9.53 -10.23 14.27
C ASN A 137 -8.72 -11.51 14.05
N TRP A 138 -7.97 -11.59 12.94
CA TRP A 138 -7.06 -12.71 12.67
C TRP A 138 -5.98 -12.84 13.75
N ALA A 139 -5.24 -11.77 14.04
CA ALA A 139 -4.18 -11.76 15.04
C ALA A 139 -4.72 -12.06 16.45
N SER A 140 -5.90 -11.52 16.81
CA SER A 140 -6.55 -11.75 18.11
C SER A 140 -6.97 -13.20 18.27
N ALA A 141 -7.54 -13.81 17.23
CA ALA A 141 -7.94 -15.22 17.25
C ALA A 141 -6.71 -16.14 17.41
N ILE A 142 -5.65 -15.87 16.68
CA ILE A 142 -4.38 -16.63 16.77
C ILE A 142 -3.73 -16.45 18.15
N ASN A 143 -3.70 -15.22 18.68
CA ASN A 143 -3.19 -14.93 20.01
C ASN A 143 -3.86 -15.79 21.09
N HIS A 144 -5.17 -15.92 21.02
CA HIS A 144 -5.95 -16.71 21.96
C HIS A 144 -5.77 -18.21 21.75
N THR A 145 -5.93 -18.70 20.51
CA THR A 145 -5.91 -20.13 20.19
C THR A 145 -4.53 -20.79 20.31
N LYS A 146 -3.46 -19.99 20.21
CA LYS A 146 -2.06 -20.42 20.36
C LYS A 146 -1.45 -20.05 21.70
N GLU A 147 -2.26 -19.51 22.61
CA GLU A 147 -1.89 -19.21 24.00
C GLU A 147 -0.66 -18.31 24.14
N PHE A 148 -0.51 -17.34 23.21
CA PHE A 148 0.53 -16.33 23.37
C PHE A 148 0.19 -15.37 24.51
N PHE A 149 -1.10 -15.04 24.66
CA PHE A 149 -1.64 -14.16 25.71
C PHE A 149 -0.91 -12.81 25.81
N VAL A 150 -0.63 -12.23 24.66
CA VAL A 150 -0.13 -10.86 24.56
C VAL A 150 -1.29 -9.87 24.35
N GLU A 151 -1.05 -8.60 24.57
CA GLU A 151 -1.99 -7.56 24.21
C GLU A 151 -1.99 -7.38 22.69
N VAL A 152 -3.15 -7.50 22.06
CA VAL A 152 -3.38 -7.20 20.63
C VAL A 152 -4.49 -6.17 20.56
N ASN A 153 -4.17 -4.95 20.14
CA ASN A 153 -5.12 -3.84 20.13
C ASN A 153 -5.16 -3.14 18.76
N GLU A 154 -6.35 -2.75 18.30
CA GLU A 154 -6.48 -1.75 17.25
C GLU A 154 -6.23 -0.37 17.89
N THR A 155 -5.28 0.40 17.36
CA THR A 155 -4.89 1.68 17.96
C THR A 155 -5.66 2.85 17.36
N ASP A 156 -5.66 3.99 18.07
CA ASP A 156 -6.13 5.28 17.54
C ASP A 156 -5.02 6.06 16.81
N ILE A 157 -3.93 5.39 16.45
CA ILE A 157 -2.83 6.01 15.69
C ILE A 157 -3.35 6.49 14.35
N ILE A 158 -3.15 7.77 14.09
CA ILE A 158 -3.36 8.40 12.79
C ILE A 158 -2.06 8.49 12.04
N THR A 159 -2.11 8.25 10.72
CA THR A 159 -0.94 8.27 9.86
C THR A 159 -1.08 9.32 8.76
N MET A 160 -0.07 10.14 8.60
CA MET A 160 0.09 10.99 7.44
C MET A 160 1.40 10.64 6.73
N ALA A 161 1.45 10.81 5.41
CA ALA A 161 2.66 10.59 4.64
C ALA A 161 3.08 11.86 3.91
N ILE A 162 4.36 12.18 3.94
CA ILE A 162 4.95 13.25 3.13
C ILE A 162 5.84 12.60 2.07
N GLN A 163 5.47 12.75 0.79
CA GLN A 163 6.06 12.02 -0.33
C GLN A 163 6.49 12.98 -1.45
N GLY A 164 7.59 12.63 -2.11
CA GLY A 164 8.14 13.40 -3.24
C GLY A 164 9.60 13.80 -3.02
N PRO A 165 10.33 14.20 -4.09
CA PRO A 165 11.77 14.50 -4.02
C PRO A 165 12.13 15.68 -3.09
N LYS A 166 11.16 16.52 -2.72
CA LYS A 166 11.34 17.65 -1.79
C LYS A 166 10.88 17.34 -0.35
N SER A 167 10.52 16.09 -0.05
CA SER A 167 10.04 15.69 1.28
C SER A 167 11.10 15.91 2.37
N GLU A 168 12.36 15.55 2.11
CA GLU A 168 13.43 15.71 3.10
C GLU A 168 13.67 17.18 3.45
N GLN A 169 13.74 18.08 2.45
CA GLN A 169 13.89 19.51 2.69
C GLN A 169 12.75 20.08 3.54
N THR A 170 11.52 19.61 3.29
CA THR A 170 10.37 20.04 4.10
C THR A 170 10.48 19.54 5.54
N MET A 171 10.85 18.29 5.74
CA MET A 171 10.98 17.69 7.07
C MET A 171 12.14 18.32 7.87
N LEU A 172 13.24 18.68 7.21
CA LEU A 172 14.36 19.40 7.82
C LEU A 172 13.94 20.75 8.43
N LYS A 173 13.01 21.47 7.82
CA LYS A 173 12.48 22.75 8.34
C LYS A 173 11.67 22.60 9.64
N ILE A 174 11.26 21.38 9.97
CA ILE A 174 10.39 21.11 11.12
C ILE A 174 11.15 20.36 12.22
N PHE A 175 11.89 19.31 11.82
CA PHE A 175 12.53 18.38 12.76
C PHE A 175 14.06 18.49 12.76
N GLY A 176 14.65 19.39 11.97
CA GLY A 176 16.09 19.63 11.93
C GLY A 176 16.90 18.49 11.30
N GLU A 177 18.21 18.54 11.50
CA GLU A 177 19.18 17.64 10.85
C GLU A 177 19.00 16.16 11.24
N GLU A 178 18.36 15.87 12.36
CA GLU A 178 18.13 14.52 12.83
C GLU A 178 17.34 13.66 11.81
N ILE A 179 16.47 14.29 11.01
CA ILE A 179 15.67 13.61 9.97
C ILE A 179 16.55 12.91 8.92
N LYS A 180 17.75 13.43 8.62
CA LYS A 180 18.70 12.84 7.68
C LYS A 180 19.27 11.50 8.14
N SER A 181 19.27 11.25 9.46
CA SER A 181 19.76 10.01 10.03
C SER A 181 18.86 8.80 9.74
N LEU A 182 17.61 9.04 9.32
CA LEU A 182 16.67 7.98 8.98
C LEU A 182 17.03 7.34 7.65
N LYS A 183 17.42 6.06 7.72
CA LYS A 183 17.63 5.21 6.54
C LYS A 183 16.30 4.59 6.10
N SER A 184 16.23 4.10 4.86
CA SER A 184 15.05 3.38 4.35
C SER A 184 14.63 2.26 5.31
N PHE A 185 13.32 2.18 5.58
CA PHE A 185 12.73 1.26 6.56
C PHE A 185 13.28 1.38 8.00
N ASN A 186 13.79 2.57 8.37
CA ASN A 186 14.06 2.89 9.76
C ASN A 186 13.10 3.96 10.25
N PHE A 187 12.83 3.96 11.54
CA PHE A 187 12.03 4.97 12.21
C PHE A 187 12.68 5.42 13.51
N LYS A 188 12.30 6.59 13.98
CA LYS A 188 12.69 7.15 15.28
C LYS A 188 11.52 7.87 15.93
N ASN A 189 11.61 8.04 17.24
CA ASN A 189 10.74 8.92 17.98
C ASN A 189 11.23 10.37 17.85
N PHE A 190 10.30 11.27 17.59
CA PHE A 190 10.48 12.72 17.62
C PHE A 190 9.45 13.31 18.57
N VAL A 191 9.71 14.51 19.07
CA VAL A 191 8.77 15.22 19.94
C VAL A 191 8.10 16.32 19.13
N PHE A 192 6.78 16.34 19.14
CA PHE A 192 5.98 17.43 18.59
C PHE A 192 4.90 17.84 19.58
N ASN A 193 4.91 19.10 20.02
CA ASN A 193 3.95 19.66 20.97
C ASN A 193 3.73 18.76 22.21
N ASN A 194 4.84 18.34 22.86
CA ASN A 194 4.91 17.46 24.02
C ASN A 194 4.36 16.03 23.80
N GLU A 195 4.17 15.62 22.57
CA GLU A 195 3.82 14.24 22.20
C GLU A 195 5.01 13.55 21.52
N ASN A 196 5.25 12.29 21.89
CA ASN A 196 6.16 11.43 21.16
C ASN A 196 5.47 10.94 19.91
N ILE A 197 6.01 11.25 18.73
CA ILE A 197 5.54 10.79 17.43
C ILE A 197 6.60 9.90 16.79
N ILE A 198 6.17 8.93 16.01
CA ILE A 198 7.06 8.10 15.21
C ILE A 198 7.19 8.70 13.81
N ILE A 199 8.42 8.91 13.33
CA ILE A 199 8.70 9.26 11.95
C ILE A 199 9.51 8.13 11.32
N SER A 200 8.97 7.56 10.24
CA SER A 200 9.57 6.46 9.49
C SER A 200 9.98 6.91 8.08
N LYS A 201 11.12 6.40 7.60
CA LYS A 201 11.54 6.54 6.20
C LYS A 201 10.90 5.45 5.34
N THR A 202 9.58 5.44 5.34
CA THR A 202 8.71 4.55 4.56
C THR A 202 7.72 5.36 3.73
N GLY A 203 6.92 4.69 2.91
CA GLY A 203 5.87 5.30 2.11
C GLY A 203 5.45 4.44 0.94
N PHE A 204 4.30 4.74 0.36
CA PHE A 204 3.74 4.00 -0.78
C PHE A 204 4.01 4.72 -2.09
N SER A 205 5.28 5.07 -2.31
CA SER A 205 5.81 5.58 -3.59
C SER A 205 7.32 5.28 -3.70
N LYS A 206 7.85 5.27 -4.91
CA LYS A 206 9.31 5.23 -5.16
C LYS A 206 9.94 6.63 -5.11
N GLN A 207 9.15 7.65 -4.81
CA GLN A 207 9.64 8.97 -4.50
C GLN A 207 10.14 8.99 -3.05
N SER A 208 11.11 9.81 -2.72
CA SER A 208 11.55 9.93 -1.32
C SER A 208 10.39 10.38 -0.42
N GLY A 209 10.35 9.89 0.82
CA GLY A 209 9.27 10.27 1.72
C GLY A 209 9.41 9.76 3.13
N TYR A 210 8.41 10.12 3.94
CA TYR A 210 8.29 9.73 5.34
C TYR A 210 6.83 9.46 5.68
N GLU A 211 6.60 8.57 6.62
CA GLU A 211 5.32 8.39 7.30
C GLU A 211 5.44 8.85 8.74
N ILE A 212 4.41 9.53 9.22
CA ILE A 212 4.34 10.10 10.57
C ILE A 212 3.15 9.47 11.26
N LEU A 213 3.41 8.79 12.36
CA LEU A 213 2.42 8.10 13.19
C LEU A 213 2.31 8.82 14.53
N LEU A 214 1.10 9.22 14.92
CA LEU A 214 0.83 9.90 16.18
C LEU A 214 -0.58 9.57 16.68
N SER A 215 -0.81 9.68 18.00
CA SER A 215 -2.08 9.26 18.60
C SER A 215 -3.05 10.41 18.88
N ASN A 216 -2.55 11.65 18.99
CA ASN A 216 -3.40 12.80 19.27
C ASN A 216 -3.87 13.49 17.98
N PRO A 217 -5.17 13.42 17.62
CA PRO A 217 -5.69 14.05 16.41
C PRO A 217 -5.51 15.56 16.35
N ASN A 218 -5.53 16.25 17.51
CA ASN A 218 -5.33 17.69 17.56
C ASN A 218 -3.88 18.03 17.18
N ASN A 219 -2.90 17.33 17.74
CA ASN A 219 -1.49 17.48 17.36
C ASN A 219 -1.28 17.08 15.90
N GLY A 220 -1.97 16.05 15.41
CA GLY A 220 -1.94 15.67 14.00
C GLY A 220 -2.38 16.80 13.08
N THR A 221 -3.47 17.48 13.42
CA THR A 221 -3.96 18.60 12.61
C THR A 221 -3.04 19.83 12.69
N LEU A 222 -2.46 20.12 13.84
CA LEU A 222 -1.45 21.18 14.00
C LEU A 222 -0.18 20.88 13.19
N LEU A 223 0.29 19.65 13.24
CA LEU A 223 1.47 19.22 12.48
C LEU A 223 1.20 19.25 10.97
N TRP A 224 0.01 18.82 10.53
CA TRP A 224 -0.42 18.93 9.14
C TRP A 224 -0.31 20.37 8.62
N ASP A 225 -0.90 21.33 9.35
CA ASP A 225 -0.90 22.73 8.97
C ASP A 225 0.53 23.32 8.97
N LEU A 226 1.36 22.90 9.93
CA LEU A 226 2.78 23.30 9.99
C LEU A 226 3.57 22.75 8.79
N ILE A 227 3.35 21.47 8.40
CA ILE A 227 4.02 20.86 7.26
C ILE A 227 3.64 21.60 5.97
N ILE A 228 2.35 21.89 5.76
CA ILE A 228 1.90 22.68 4.60
C ILE A 228 2.58 24.04 4.57
N LYS A 229 2.57 24.78 5.68
CA LYS A 229 3.20 26.10 5.78
C LYS A 229 4.71 26.07 5.50
N LYS A 230 5.43 25.12 6.10
CA LYS A 230 6.90 24.98 5.92
C LYS A 230 7.31 24.43 4.56
N GLY A 231 6.39 23.73 3.91
CA GLY A 231 6.60 23.16 2.58
C GLY A 231 6.27 24.11 1.41
N GLU A 232 5.72 25.31 1.66
CA GLU A 232 5.33 26.27 0.61
C GLU A 232 6.51 26.59 -0.33
N GLU A 233 7.70 26.84 0.21
CA GLU A 233 8.91 27.11 -0.57
C GLU A 233 9.33 25.93 -1.47
N PHE A 234 8.88 24.71 -1.16
CA PHE A 234 9.11 23.48 -1.94
C PHE A 234 7.93 23.10 -2.83
N ASN A 235 6.95 23.99 -2.96
CA ASN A 235 5.71 23.78 -3.71
C ASN A 235 4.92 22.57 -3.21
N ILE A 236 4.75 22.45 -1.88
CA ILE A 236 3.95 21.38 -1.28
C ILE A 236 2.49 21.50 -1.70
N ARG A 237 1.83 20.35 -1.85
CA ARG A 237 0.37 20.26 -2.00
C ARG A 237 -0.18 19.11 -1.18
N VAL A 238 -1.44 19.22 -0.80
CA VAL A 238 -2.19 18.06 -0.37
C VAL A 238 -2.35 17.12 -1.58
N GLY A 239 -2.12 15.85 -1.35
CA GLY A 239 -2.16 14.82 -2.38
C GLY A 239 -2.61 13.47 -1.83
N CYS A 240 -2.36 12.42 -2.56
CA CYS A 240 -2.74 11.06 -2.23
C CYS A 240 -1.86 10.04 -2.95
N PRO A 241 -1.85 8.76 -2.53
CA PRO A 241 -1.26 7.69 -3.31
C PRO A 241 -1.73 7.73 -4.76
N ASN A 242 -0.79 7.73 -5.71
CA ASN A 242 -1.10 7.95 -7.11
C ASN A 242 -0.98 6.67 -7.91
N MET A 243 -2.05 6.30 -8.63
CA MET A 243 -2.11 5.05 -9.41
C MET A 243 -1.04 4.99 -10.51
N ILE A 244 -0.74 6.12 -11.19
CA ILE A 244 0.29 6.13 -12.25
C ILE A 244 1.65 5.82 -11.63
N GLU A 245 2.02 6.55 -10.56
CA GLU A 245 3.31 6.38 -9.89
C GLU A 245 3.45 4.96 -9.33
N ARG A 246 2.41 4.44 -8.68
CA ARG A 246 2.39 3.10 -8.10
C ARG A 246 2.68 2.02 -9.16
N VAL A 247 1.97 2.06 -10.29
CA VAL A 247 2.12 1.05 -11.35
C VAL A 247 3.45 1.20 -12.07
N GLU A 248 3.91 2.43 -12.35
CA GLU A 248 5.25 2.69 -12.91
C GLU A 248 6.36 2.16 -11.99
N SER A 249 6.17 2.25 -10.70
CA SER A 249 7.11 1.84 -9.65
C SER A 249 6.99 0.38 -9.26
N LYS A 250 6.07 -0.36 -9.88
CA LYS A 250 5.80 -1.79 -9.61
C LYS A 250 5.39 -2.04 -8.14
N LEU A 251 4.69 -1.10 -7.52
CA LEU A 251 4.13 -1.26 -6.18
C LEU A 251 2.77 -1.93 -6.27
N LEU A 252 2.67 -3.12 -5.73
CA LEU A 252 1.44 -3.90 -5.66
C LEU A 252 0.53 -3.38 -4.56
N SER A 253 -0.74 -3.73 -4.62
CA SER A 253 -1.73 -3.41 -3.60
C SER A 253 -2.60 -4.62 -3.33
N TYR A 254 -2.68 -5.03 -2.07
CA TYR A 254 -3.58 -6.10 -1.66
C TYR A 254 -5.04 -5.73 -2.01
N GLY A 255 -5.79 -6.70 -2.50
CA GLY A 255 -7.14 -6.51 -3.00
C GLY A 255 -7.24 -6.07 -4.48
N ASN A 256 -6.18 -5.48 -5.05
CA ASN A 256 -6.13 -5.15 -6.48
C ASN A 256 -5.40 -6.22 -7.30
N GLU A 257 -4.12 -6.43 -7.05
CA GLU A 257 -3.28 -7.41 -7.76
C GLU A 257 -3.27 -8.76 -7.07
N MET A 258 -3.22 -8.79 -5.77
CA MET A 258 -3.04 -10.00 -4.96
C MET A 258 -4.19 -10.16 -3.97
N THR A 259 -4.57 -11.42 -3.75
CA THR A 259 -5.69 -11.85 -2.91
C THR A 259 -5.30 -13.11 -2.14
N ASN A 260 -6.23 -13.62 -1.32
CA ASN A 260 -6.05 -14.89 -0.62
C ASN A 260 -6.01 -16.14 -1.53
N LYS A 261 -6.11 -15.97 -2.85
CA LYS A 261 -5.95 -17.03 -3.86
C LYS A 261 -4.55 -17.08 -4.46
N ASP A 262 -3.71 -16.11 -4.11
CA ASP A 262 -2.37 -15.94 -4.66
C ASP A 262 -1.33 -16.22 -3.58
N PHE A 263 -0.28 -16.97 -3.93
CA PHE A 263 0.86 -17.18 -3.05
C PHE A 263 1.82 -15.98 -3.10
N PRO A 264 2.58 -15.69 -2.03
CA PRO A 264 3.61 -14.64 -2.07
C PRO A 264 4.56 -14.77 -3.27
N GLN A 265 4.93 -16.01 -3.64
CA GLN A 265 5.81 -16.28 -4.76
C GLN A 265 5.21 -15.91 -6.11
N ASP A 266 3.88 -16.07 -6.27
CA ASP A 266 3.17 -15.66 -7.49
C ASP A 266 3.18 -14.14 -7.70
N CYS A 267 3.31 -13.40 -6.60
CA CYS A 267 3.29 -11.92 -6.57
C CYS A 267 4.70 -11.28 -6.49
N GLY A 268 5.78 -12.06 -6.64
CA GLY A 268 7.14 -11.56 -6.50
C GLY A 268 7.54 -11.24 -5.04
N LEU A 269 6.74 -11.70 -4.07
CA LEU A 269 6.97 -11.48 -2.64
C LEU A 269 7.66 -12.67 -1.95
N GLY A 270 7.98 -13.73 -2.67
CA GLY A 270 8.63 -14.93 -2.14
C GLY A 270 9.93 -14.65 -1.39
N LYS A 271 10.68 -13.62 -1.81
CA LYS A 271 11.91 -13.18 -1.13
C LYS A 271 11.69 -12.70 0.33
N TYR A 272 10.46 -12.43 0.71
CA TYR A 272 10.07 -12.07 2.08
C TYR A 272 9.55 -13.26 2.88
N CYS A 273 9.50 -14.48 2.29
CA CYS A 273 9.05 -15.69 2.95
C CYS A 273 10.24 -16.60 3.25
N ASN A 274 10.53 -16.81 4.53
CA ASN A 274 11.62 -17.70 4.95
C ASN A 274 11.08 -19.11 5.20
N LEU A 275 11.03 -19.93 4.15
CA LEU A 275 10.59 -21.33 4.24
C LEU A 275 11.61 -22.22 4.95
N GLU A 276 12.89 -21.82 4.99
CA GLU A 276 13.98 -22.54 5.65
C GLU A 276 14.10 -22.21 7.15
N SER A 277 13.20 -21.34 7.69
CA SER A 277 13.22 -20.99 9.12
C SER A 277 13.15 -22.25 10.00
N ASP A 278 13.82 -22.23 11.13
CA ASP A 278 13.80 -23.29 12.16
C ASP A 278 12.53 -23.26 13.04
N TYR A 279 11.69 -22.21 12.89
CA TYR A 279 10.41 -22.06 13.57
C TYR A 279 9.23 -22.19 12.60
N ASP A 280 8.07 -22.52 13.15
CA ASP A 280 6.83 -22.62 12.40
C ASP A 280 6.13 -21.27 12.29
N PHE A 281 5.44 -21.05 11.16
CA PHE A 281 4.55 -19.90 10.94
C PHE A 281 3.32 -20.35 10.15
N ILE A 282 2.24 -19.56 10.23
CA ILE A 282 0.99 -19.86 9.54
C ILE A 282 1.24 -20.00 8.04
N GLY A 283 0.78 -21.11 7.46
CA GLY A 283 0.90 -21.41 6.04
C GLY A 283 2.23 -22.01 5.60
N LYS A 284 3.24 -22.15 6.47
CA LYS A 284 4.56 -22.72 6.12
C LYS A 284 4.44 -24.08 5.45
N THR A 285 3.69 -25.01 6.05
CA THR A 285 3.48 -26.35 5.48
C THR A 285 2.85 -26.32 4.10
N ALA A 286 1.86 -25.43 3.88
CA ALA A 286 1.21 -25.29 2.57
C ALA A 286 2.16 -24.71 1.53
N LEU A 287 2.98 -23.70 1.91
CA LEU A 287 3.98 -23.09 1.04
C LEU A 287 5.08 -24.10 0.65
N LEU A 288 5.59 -24.91 1.61
CA LEU A 288 6.57 -25.97 1.33
C LEU A 288 6.02 -27.02 0.36
N LYS A 289 4.79 -27.52 0.59
CA LYS A 289 4.14 -28.44 -0.36
C LYS A 289 3.98 -27.83 -1.75
N LYS A 290 3.66 -26.52 -1.81
CA LYS A 290 3.55 -25.80 -3.08
C LYS A 290 4.90 -25.63 -3.76
N GLU A 291 5.97 -25.43 -3.00
CA GLU A 291 7.34 -25.34 -3.51
C GLU A 291 7.80 -26.66 -4.15
N GLU A 292 7.49 -27.81 -3.53
CA GLU A 292 7.75 -29.14 -4.10
C GLU A 292 7.06 -29.35 -5.46
N ILE A 293 5.81 -28.86 -5.62
CA ILE A 293 5.06 -28.92 -6.87
C ILE A 293 5.55 -27.87 -7.88
N GLY A 294 6.11 -26.79 -7.37
CA GLY A 294 6.57 -25.62 -8.12
C GLY A 294 5.55 -24.47 -8.17
N PHE A 295 6.05 -23.26 -8.02
CA PHE A 295 5.30 -22.01 -8.26
C PHE A 295 5.34 -21.69 -9.76
N ASN A 296 4.24 -21.96 -10.46
CA ASN A 296 4.15 -21.83 -11.91
C ASN A 296 3.74 -20.44 -12.39
N LYS A 297 3.25 -19.60 -11.48
CA LYS A 297 2.83 -18.23 -11.78
C LYS A 297 3.88 -17.22 -11.36
N THR A 298 3.82 -16.05 -11.99
CA THR A 298 4.53 -14.86 -11.57
C THR A 298 3.75 -13.62 -12.00
N ILE A 299 4.04 -12.49 -11.37
CA ILE A 299 3.43 -11.22 -11.73
C ILE A 299 4.29 -10.49 -12.74
N TYR A 300 3.65 -9.95 -13.76
CA TYR A 300 4.27 -9.13 -14.80
C TYR A 300 3.69 -7.72 -14.77
N GLN A 301 4.53 -6.72 -15.03
CA GLN A 301 4.05 -5.44 -15.52
C GLN A 301 3.82 -5.58 -17.03
N ILE A 302 2.64 -5.25 -17.49
CA ILE A 302 2.32 -5.23 -18.92
C ILE A 302 2.34 -3.81 -19.45
N GLN A 303 2.70 -3.68 -20.74
CA GLN A 303 2.67 -2.42 -21.49
C GLN A 303 2.00 -2.63 -22.84
N PHE A 304 1.11 -1.73 -23.21
CA PHE A 304 0.43 -1.77 -24.52
C PHE A 304 0.03 -0.37 -24.97
N ASP A 305 -0.19 -0.22 -26.27
CA ASP A 305 -0.78 0.99 -26.84
C ASP A 305 -2.19 0.67 -27.36
N PHE A 306 -3.00 1.69 -27.45
CA PHE A 306 -4.39 1.57 -27.86
C PHE A 306 -4.76 2.71 -28.81
N GLU A 307 -5.20 2.37 -30.02
CA GLU A 307 -5.40 3.32 -31.11
C GLU A 307 -6.71 4.13 -31.05
N GLU A 308 -7.58 3.92 -30.05
CA GLU A 308 -8.85 4.66 -30.00
C GLU A 308 -8.68 6.17 -29.75
N LYS A 309 -9.52 6.96 -30.43
CA LYS A 309 -9.52 8.44 -30.38
C LYS A 309 -9.82 9.01 -28.98
N THR A 310 -10.53 8.25 -28.14
CA THR A 310 -10.84 8.61 -26.74
C THR A 310 -10.26 7.56 -25.80
N LYS A 311 -9.01 7.76 -25.38
CA LYS A 311 -8.34 6.87 -24.45
C LYS A 311 -8.76 7.19 -23.01
N PRO A 312 -9.43 6.30 -22.25
CA PRO A 312 -9.66 6.52 -20.84
C PRO A 312 -8.33 6.53 -20.09
N LEU A 313 -8.25 7.30 -19.00
CA LEU A 313 -7.02 7.41 -18.20
C LEU A 313 -6.68 6.11 -17.47
N PHE A 314 -7.68 5.28 -17.18
CA PHE A 314 -7.49 4.00 -16.49
C PHE A 314 -8.63 3.03 -16.79
N TYR A 315 -8.34 1.74 -16.60
CA TYR A 315 -9.30 0.64 -16.54
C TYR A 315 -9.16 -0.09 -15.21
N SER A 316 -10.24 -0.59 -14.64
CA SER A 316 -10.17 -1.39 -13.41
C SER A 316 -9.54 -2.77 -13.68
N ASN A 317 -10.13 -3.52 -14.59
CA ASN A 317 -9.62 -4.83 -15.01
C ASN A 317 -9.92 -5.05 -16.49
N LEU A 318 -9.00 -5.68 -17.22
CA LEU A 318 -9.20 -6.08 -18.61
C LEU A 318 -8.88 -7.56 -18.77
N PRO A 319 -9.69 -8.33 -19.51
CA PRO A 319 -9.39 -9.74 -19.77
C PRO A 319 -8.15 -9.89 -20.64
N ILE A 320 -7.34 -10.87 -20.32
CA ILE A 320 -6.22 -11.34 -21.14
C ILE A 320 -6.68 -12.63 -21.83
N PHE A 321 -6.47 -12.68 -23.14
CA PHE A 321 -6.86 -13.79 -23.99
C PHE A 321 -5.64 -14.53 -24.53
N LYS A 322 -5.75 -15.84 -24.66
CA LYS A 322 -4.94 -16.68 -25.52
C LYS A 322 -5.86 -17.20 -26.63
N LYS A 323 -5.63 -16.73 -27.88
CA LYS A 323 -6.61 -16.93 -28.97
C LYS A 323 -7.99 -16.38 -28.52
N GLU A 324 -9.03 -17.21 -28.48
CA GLU A 324 -10.38 -16.84 -28.04
C GLU A 324 -10.68 -17.16 -26.56
N GLN A 325 -9.73 -17.77 -25.83
CA GLN A 325 -9.93 -18.19 -24.46
C GLN A 325 -9.41 -17.11 -23.47
N VAL A 326 -10.22 -16.72 -22.50
CA VAL A 326 -9.77 -15.88 -21.36
C VAL A 326 -8.89 -16.71 -20.45
N ILE A 327 -7.65 -16.24 -20.23
CA ILE A 327 -6.65 -16.89 -19.39
C ILE A 327 -6.35 -16.14 -18.09
N GLY A 328 -6.87 -14.92 -17.94
CA GLY A 328 -6.69 -14.11 -16.76
C GLY A 328 -7.18 -12.68 -16.97
N LYS A 329 -6.74 -11.80 -16.09
CA LYS A 329 -7.10 -10.37 -16.16
C LYS A 329 -5.88 -9.51 -15.88
N ALA A 330 -5.74 -8.44 -16.63
CA ALA A 330 -4.84 -7.35 -16.27
C ALA A 330 -5.51 -6.41 -15.26
N THR A 331 -4.78 -6.00 -14.26
CA THR A 331 -5.26 -5.16 -13.16
C THR A 331 -4.56 -3.80 -13.15
N SER A 332 -5.17 -2.82 -12.48
CA SER A 332 -4.58 -1.49 -12.24
C SER A 332 -4.04 -0.81 -13.51
N ILE A 333 -4.79 -0.92 -14.61
CA ILE A 333 -4.37 -0.39 -15.89
C ILE A 333 -4.51 1.12 -15.90
N VAL A 334 -3.42 1.82 -16.28
CA VAL A 334 -3.36 3.27 -16.32
C VAL A 334 -2.46 3.75 -17.46
N TRP A 335 -2.79 4.92 -18.03
CA TRP A 335 -1.89 5.58 -18.98
C TRP A 335 -0.68 6.19 -18.24
N SER A 336 0.52 5.78 -18.63
CA SER A 336 1.78 6.30 -18.09
C SER A 336 2.34 7.41 -18.98
N PRO A 337 2.49 8.63 -18.46
CA PRO A 337 3.21 9.69 -19.17
C PRO A 337 4.67 9.37 -19.42
N LYS A 338 5.31 8.62 -18.52
CA LYS A 338 6.73 8.24 -18.61
C LYS A 338 7.00 7.28 -19.76
N PHE A 339 6.15 6.26 -19.91
CA PHE A 339 6.30 5.24 -20.97
C PHE A 339 5.55 5.60 -22.23
N SER A 340 4.64 6.59 -22.21
CA SER A 340 3.71 6.92 -23.30
C SER A 340 2.90 5.71 -23.76
N LYS A 341 2.55 4.83 -22.82
CA LYS A 341 1.79 3.59 -23.03
C LYS A 341 0.81 3.36 -21.88
N TYR A 342 -0.18 2.51 -22.09
CA TYR A 342 -0.90 1.90 -20.98
C TYR A 342 0.00 0.88 -20.27
N ILE A 343 -0.03 0.90 -18.96
CA ILE A 343 0.68 -0.05 -18.09
C ILE A 343 -0.30 -0.65 -17.09
N GLY A 344 0.00 -1.85 -16.64
CA GLY A 344 -0.82 -2.56 -15.64
C GLY A 344 -0.09 -3.78 -15.12
N PHE A 345 -0.79 -4.62 -14.36
CA PHE A 345 -0.24 -5.86 -13.83
C PHE A 345 -1.02 -7.07 -14.34
N PHE A 346 -0.33 -8.19 -14.50
CA PHE A 346 -0.90 -9.47 -14.87
C PHE A 346 -0.20 -10.61 -14.16
N ILE A 347 -0.94 -11.39 -13.36
CA ILE A 347 -0.43 -12.64 -12.81
C ILE A 347 -0.72 -13.75 -13.81
N ALA A 348 0.33 -14.38 -14.31
CA ALA A 348 0.25 -15.40 -15.35
C ALA A 348 1.17 -16.58 -15.07
N ASN A 349 0.93 -17.69 -15.74
CA ASN A 349 1.88 -18.79 -15.80
C ASN A 349 3.20 -18.30 -16.42
N LYS A 350 4.32 -18.80 -15.94
CA LYS A 350 5.67 -18.40 -16.40
C LYS A 350 5.92 -18.71 -17.88
N ASP A 351 5.25 -19.72 -18.42
CA ASP A 351 5.33 -20.12 -19.83
C ASP A 351 4.66 -19.12 -20.78
N VAL A 352 3.77 -18.26 -20.31
CA VAL A 352 3.10 -17.23 -21.14
C VAL A 352 4.13 -16.33 -21.86
N LYS A 353 5.29 -16.07 -21.25
CA LYS A 353 6.35 -15.26 -21.85
C LYS A 353 6.92 -15.85 -23.14
N HIS A 354 6.85 -17.16 -23.32
CA HIS A 354 7.39 -17.87 -24.48
C HIS A 354 6.42 -17.90 -25.68
N ASP A 355 5.15 -17.54 -25.47
CA ASP A 355 4.10 -17.58 -26.51
C ASP A 355 3.26 -16.29 -26.53
N LEU A 356 3.93 -15.15 -26.34
CA LEU A 356 3.27 -13.83 -26.28
C LEU A 356 2.50 -13.47 -27.56
N GLU A 357 2.90 -13.98 -28.73
CA GLU A 357 2.24 -13.70 -30.00
C GLU A 357 0.81 -14.19 -30.06
N SER A 358 0.48 -15.25 -29.31
CA SER A 358 -0.88 -15.78 -29.21
C SER A 358 -1.76 -15.07 -28.19
N HIS A 359 -1.20 -14.14 -27.40
CA HIS A 359 -1.89 -13.44 -26.32
C HIS A 359 -2.28 -12.02 -26.73
N HIS A 360 -3.44 -11.58 -26.26
CA HIS A 360 -3.92 -10.22 -26.52
C HIS A 360 -4.83 -9.71 -25.39
N ILE A 361 -4.97 -8.39 -25.31
CA ILE A 361 -5.85 -7.67 -24.40
C ILE A 361 -6.83 -6.83 -25.22
N LEU A 362 -8.05 -6.66 -24.74
CA LEU A 362 -9.10 -5.93 -25.49
C LEU A 362 -9.14 -6.40 -26.96
N ASN A 363 -9.75 -5.69 -27.86
CA ASN A 363 -9.91 -5.96 -29.28
C ASN A 363 -8.64 -6.45 -30.02
N LYS A 364 -8.01 -7.54 -29.51
CA LYS A 364 -6.78 -8.14 -30.06
C LYS A 364 -5.54 -7.23 -29.99
N VAL A 365 -5.51 -6.27 -29.05
CA VAL A 365 -4.33 -5.44 -28.81
C VAL A 365 -3.20 -6.27 -28.23
N LYS A 366 -2.04 -6.24 -28.86
CA LYS A 366 -0.82 -6.88 -28.36
C LYS A 366 -0.26 -6.11 -27.17
N PHE A 367 0.46 -6.81 -26.28
CA PHE A 367 1.10 -6.24 -25.11
C PHE A 367 2.49 -6.83 -24.87
N GLU A 368 3.34 -6.07 -24.22
CA GLU A 368 4.66 -6.48 -23.74
C GLU A 368 4.58 -6.82 -22.25
N MET A 369 5.44 -7.73 -21.78
CA MET A 369 5.49 -8.16 -20.37
C MET A 369 6.89 -7.99 -19.78
N TYR A 370 6.95 -7.48 -18.56
CA TYR A 370 8.18 -7.25 -17.80
C TYR A 370 8.03 -7.86 -16.40
N GLU A 371 8.91 -8.76 -16.02
CA GLU A 371 8.89 -9.36 -14.68
C GLU A 371 9.04 -8.30 -13.59
N ILE A 372 8.36 -8.55 -12.47
CA ILE A 372 8.49 -7.77 -11.25
C ILE A 372 9.38 -8.55 -10.29
N ASN A 373 10.63 -8.12 -10.17
CA ASN A 373 11.63 -8.71 -9.28
C ASN A 373 11.74 -7.92 -7.97
#